data_00e496ebaec79a3cf00a988b0123a6aa
#
_entry.id   00e496ebaec79a3cf00a988b0123a6aa
#
_cell.length_a   1.000
_cell.length_b   1.000
_cell.length_c   1.000
_cell.angle_alpha   90.00
_cell.angle_beta   90.00
_cell.angle_gamma   90.00
#
_symmetry.space_group_name_H-M   'P 1'
#
loop_
_entity.id
_entity.type
_entity.pdbx_description
1 polymer ?
#
loop_
_entity_poly.entity_id
_entity_poly.type
_entity_poly.pdbx_seq_one_letter_code
_entity_poly.pdbx_strand_id
1 'polypeptide(L)'
;MEIPNGYSIDKEITKEGYITQSYPYGECTWYVFNRAKEFGIQFDPYMGNGQDWAHKSGYEVTNTPTKHSAVSFQGRQAGGHPTYGHVAFVEDVKDDGSILISECNFVQSGQGTGITDYRIFSAEEARNFYYVIGK
;
A
#
# COMPACT_ATOMS: atom_id res chain seq x y z
N MET A 1 11.00 9.18 9.87
CA MET A 1 11.08 8.30 8.69
C MET A 1 11.47 9.14 7.48
N GLU A 2 12.64 8.85 6.91
CA GLU A 2 13.16 9.63 5.79
C GLU A 2 12.72 9.06 4.45
N ILE A 3 12.45 9.96 3.50
CA ILE A 3 12.12 9.53 2.14
C ILE A 3 13.43 9.09 1.46
N PRO A 4 13.48 7.87 0.89
CA PRO A 4 14.68 7.39 0.22
C PRO A 4 15.14 8.31 -0.92
N ASN A 5 16.45 8.41 -1.12
CA ASN A 5 17.05 9.23 -2.17
C ASN A 5 16.48 8.86 -3.55
N GLY A 6 16.17 9.88 -4.34
CA GLY A 6 15.67 9.70 -5.69
C GLY A 6 14.15 9.53 -5.77
N TYR A 7 13.47 9.53 -4.65
CA TYR A 7 12.01 9.41 -4.58
C TYR A 7 11.40 10.61 -3.90
N SER A 8 10.12 10.85 -4.14
CA SER A 8 9.37 11.90 -3.48
C SER A 8 7.96 11.41 -3.12
N ILE A 9 7.34 12.09 -2.18
CA ILE A 9 5.93 11.86 -1.85
C ILE A 9 5.18 13.18 -2.07
N ASP A 10 3.92 13.10 -2.47
CA ASP A 10 3.15 14.29 -2.82
C ASP A 10 2.48 14.97 -1.63
N LYS A 11 2.34 14.24 -0.53
CA LYS A 11 1.82 14.76 0.74
C LYS A 11 2.56 14.12 1.90
N GLU A 12 2.89 14.91 2.90
CA GLU A 12 3.49 14.40 4.13
C GLU A 12 2.56 13.38 4.80
N ILE A 13 3.15 12.31 5.35
CA ILE A 13 2.40 11.29 6.08
C ILE A 13 2.31 11.70 7.53
N THR A 14 1.16 12.18 7.98
CA THR A 14 0.95 12.60 9.36
C THR A 14 0.07 11.64 10.14
N LYS A 15 -0.79 10.91 9.45
CA LYS A 15 -1.85 10.07 10.02
C LYS A 15 -2.89 10.84 10.84
N GLU A 16 -2.87 12.17 10.75
CA GLU A 16 -3.88 13.00 11.39
C GLU A 16 -5.23 12.84 10.68
N GLY A 17 -6.28 12.73 11.46
CA GLY A 17 -7.63 12.57 10.91
C GLY A 17 -7.92 11.19 10.36
N TYR A 18 -7.02 10.22 10.51
CA TYR A 18 -7.30 8.85 10.08
C TYR A 18 -8.44 8.28 10.90
N ILE A 19 -9.34 7.57 10.22
CA ILE A 19 -10.51 6.98 10.85
C ILE A 19 -10.31 5.48 11.06
N THR A 20 -10.91 4.95 12.11
CA THR A 20 -10.88 3.53 12.42
C THR A 20 -12.33 3.06 12.51
N GLN A 21 -12.80 2.43 11.44
CA GLN A 21 -14.16 1.91 11.35
C GLN A 21 -14.15 0.40 11.06
N SER A 22 -14.04 0.03 9.79
CA SER A 22 -14.06 -1.37 9.35
C SER A 22 -12.68 -2.03 9.41
N TYR A 23 -11.61 -1.23 9.32
CA TYR A 23 -10.25 -1.75 9.40
C TYR A 23 -9.68 -1.47 10.79
N PRO A 24 -9.14 -2.48 11.47
CA PRO A 24 -8.57 -2.28 12.82
C PRO A 24 -7.39 -1.31 12.80
N TYR A 25 -7.31 -0.46 13.81
CA TYR A 25 -6.25 0.54 13.94
C TYR A 25 -4.86 -0.06 13.74
N GLY A 26 -4.05 0.61 12.93
CA GLY A 26 -2.64 0.30 12.78
C GLY A 26 -2.33 -0.87 11.87
N GLU A 27 -3.34 -1.49 11.26
CA GLU A 27 -3.16 -2.55 10.29
C GLU A 27 -2.78 -1.98 8.91
N CYS A 28 -2.24 -2.82 8.04
CA CYS A 28 -1.88 -2.40 6.69
C CYS A 28 -3.08 -1.87 5.91
N THR A 29 -4.23 -2.51 6.06
CA THR A 29 -5.48 -2.13 5.39
C THR A 29 -6.00 -0.79 5.89
N TRP A 30 -5.96 -0.57 7.21
CA TRP A 30 -6.33 0.70 7.83
C TRP A 30 -5.49 1.85 7.26
N TYR A 31 -4.20 1.64 7.15
CA TYR A 31 -3.29 2.67 6.66
C TYR A 31 -3.58 3.03 5.21
N VAL A 32 -3.65 2.04 4.33
CA VAL A 32 -3.86 2.28 2.90
C VAL A 32 -5.22 2.92 2.63
N PHE A 33 -6.26 2.47 3.32
CA PHE A 33 -7.60 3.06 3.21
C PHE A 33 -7.55 4.56 3.50
N ASN A 34 -6.92 4.93 4.61
CA ASN A 34 -6.83 6.34 5.04
C ASN A 34 -5.86 7.14 4.17
N ARG A 35 -4.70 6.56 3.82
CA ARG A 35 -3.71 7.25 2.99
C ARG A 35 -4.29 7.62 1.62
N ALA A 36 -5.01 6.69 1.01
CA ALA A 36 -5.67 6.93 -0.28
C ALA A 36 -6.66 8.09 -0.20
N LYS A 37 -7.40 8.20 0.91
CA LYS A 37 -8.37 9.30 1.11
C LYS A 37 -7.71 10.67 1.10
N GLU A 38 -6.48 10.78 1.53
CA GLU A 38 -5.75 12.05 1.49
C GLU A 38 -5.58 12.58 0.07
N PHE A 39 -5.63 11.69 -0.92
CA PHE A 39 -5.53 12.01 -2.34
C PHE A 39 -6.90 12.02 -3.05
N GLY A 40 -7.99 11.99 -2.28
CA GLY A 40 -9.33 11.95 -2.83
C GLY A 40 -9.70 10.60 -3.44
N ILE A 41 -8.98 9.54 -3.09
CA ILE A 41 -9.18 8.20 -3.63
C ILE A 41 -9.89 7.34 -2.58
N GLN A 42 -10.97 6.69 -3.00
CA GLN A 42 -11.81 5.92 -2.10
C GLN A 42 -11.74 4.43 -2.42
N PHE A 43 -11.43 3.64 -1.39
CA PHE A 43 -11.60 2.18 -1.41
C PHE A 43 -12.81 1.83 -0.54
N ASP A 44 -13.44 0.70 -0.87
CA ASP A 44 -14.53 0.16 -0.07
C ASP A 44 -14.03 -0.12 1.35
N PRO A 45 -14.84 0.17 2.39
CA PRO A 45 -14.44 -0.14 3.77
C PRO A 45 -14.32 -1.65 4.05
N TYR A 46 -14.68 -2.51 3.10
CA TYR A 46 -14.64 -3.97 3.26
C TYR A 46 -13.87 -4.65 2.11
N MET A 47 -12.68 -4.16 1.81
CA MET A 47 -11.81 -4.76 0.79
C MET A 47 -11.27 -6.14 1.22
N GLY A 48 -11.31 -6.46 2.49
CA GLY A 48 -10.76 -7.70 3.03
C GLY A 48 -9.33 -7.55 3.51
N ASN A 49 -8.61 -8.66 3.57
CA ASN A 49 -7.19 -8.69 3.92
C ASN A 49 -6.34 -8.13 2.77
N GLY A 50 -5.07 -7.86 3.03
CA GLY A 50 -4.20 -7.24 2.02
C GLY A 50 -4.24 -7.94 0.66
N GLN A 51 -4.17 -9.26 0.66
CA GLN A 51 -4.21 -10.02 -0.61
C GLN A 51 -5.57 -9.98 -1.31
N ASP A 52 -6.65 -9.72 -0.56
CA ASP A 52 -8.01 -9.71 -1.13
C ASP A 52 -8.27 -8.46 -1.96
N TRP A 53 -7.51 -7.39 -1.72
CA TRP A 53 -7.68 -6.12 -2.44
C TRP A 53 -7.55 -6.31 -3.95
N ALA A 54 -6.64 -7.17 -4.40
CA ALA A 54 -6.44 -7.45 -5.83
C ALA A 54 -7.61 -8.20 -6.46
N HIS A 55 -8.48 -8.78 -5.65
CA HIS A 55 -9.59 -9.62 -6.11
C HIS A 55 -10.96 -9.05 -5.79
N LYS A 56 -11.00 -7.82 -5.30
CA LYS A 56 -12.26 -7.14 -4.97
C LYS A 56 -12.99 -6.75 -6.25
N SER A 57 -14.23 -7.21 -6.35
CA SER A 57 -15.12 -6.91 -7.47
C SER A 57 -15.31 -5.39 -7.63
N GLY A 58 -15.30 -4.91 -8.87
CA GLY A 58 -15.57 -3.52 -9.19
C GLY A 58 -14.36 -2.59 -9.19
N TYR A 59 -13.15 -3.12 -9.00
CA TYR A 59 -11.91 -2.32 -9.05
C TYR A 59 -11.04 -2.75 -10.22
N GLU A 60 -10.44 -1.76 -10.87
CA GLU A 60 -9.43 -2.01 -11.89
C GLU A 60 -8.14 -2.49 -11.22
N VAL A 61 -7.55 -3.57 -11.72
CA VAL A 61 -6.30 -4.12 -11.24
C VAL A 61 -5.34 -4.27 -12.40
N THR A 62 -4.11 -3.83 -12.22
CA THR A 62 -3.07 -3.86 -13.26
C THR A 62 -1.74 -4.30 -12.66
N ASN A 63 -0.84 -4.81 -13.50
CA ASN A 63 0.55 -5.07 -13.10
C ASN A 63 1.46 -3.89 -13.42
N THR A 64 0.94 -2.83 -14.02
CA THR A 64 1.70 -1.62 -14.30
C THR A 64 1.73 -0.75 -13.04
N PRO A 65 2.92 -0.47 -12.47
CA PRO A 65 3.04 0.40 -11.32
C PRO A 65 2.29 1.72 -11.54
N THR A 66 1.43 2.06 -10.61
CA THR A 66 0.56 3.23 -10.73
C THR A 66 0.64 4.04 -9.44
N LYS A 67 0.98 5.31 -9.57
CA LYS A 67 1.10 6.21 -8.43
C LYS A 67 -0.25 6.38 -7.74
N HIS A 68 -0.24 6.36 -6.41
CA HIS A 68 -1.42 6.48 -5.54
C HIS A 68 -2.40 5.31 -5.65
N SER A 69 -1.95 4.18 -6.19
CA SER A 69 -2.72 2.94 -6.13
C SER A 69 -2.38 2.15 -4.87
N ALA A 70 -3.19 1.15 -4.58
CA ALA A 70 -2.90 0.18 -3.52
C ALA A 70 -2.19 -1.01 -4.16
N VAL A 71 -0.98 -1.33 -3.69
CA VAL A 71 -0.31 -2.55 -4.13
C VAL A 71 -0.71 -3.68 -3.21
N SER A 72 -1.34 -4.71 -3.79
CA SER A 72 -1.87 -5.86 -3.06
C SER A 72 -0.89 -7.03 -3.21
N PHE A 73 -0.15 -7.31 -2.14
CA PHE A 73 0.77 -8.44 -2.12
C PHE A 73 0.03 -9.70 -1.74
N GLN A 74 0.21 -10.74 -2.53
CA GLN A 74 -0.37 -12.03 -2.25
C GLN A 74 0.43 -12.74 -1.15
N GLY A 75 -0.10 -13.81 -0.60
CA GLY A 75 0.57 -14.52 0.48
C GLY A 75 2.03 -14.84 0.14
N ARG A 76 2.96 -14.49 1.02
CA ARG A 76 4.43 -14.63 0.91
C ARG A 76 5.09 -13.69 -0.09
N GLN A 77 4.34 -13.00 -0.93
CA GLN A 77 4.92 -12.07 -1.91
C GLN A 77 5.50 -10.86 -1.17
N ALA A 78 6.74 -10.52 -1.47
CA ALA A 78 7.44 -9.35 -0.92
C ALA A 78 7.38 -9.30 0.63
N GLY A 79 7.41 -10.45 1.29
CA GLY A 79 7.30 -10.54 2.73
C GLY A 79 5.89 -10.48 3.28
N GLY A 80 4.88 -10.53 2.43
CA GLY A 80 3.48 -10.55 2.85
C GLY A 80 3.16 -11.78 3.70
N HIS A 81 2.23 -11.60 4.63
CA HIS A 81 1.80 -12.68 5.51
C HIS A 81 1.37 -13.90 4.70
N PRO A 82 1.80 -15.12 5.07
CA PRO A 82 1.50 -16.31 4.28
C PRO A 82 0.01 -16.56 4.05
N THR A 83 -0.84 -16.20 5.01
CA THR A 83 -2.28 -16.43 4.95
C THR A 83 -3.06 -15.21 4.46
N TYR A 84 -2.63 -14.00 4.85
CA TYR A 84 -3.42 -12.78 4.62
C TYR A 84 -2.83 -11.85 3.56
N GLY A 85 -1.59 -12.11 3.13
CA GLY A 85 -0.89 -11.18 2.26
C GLY A 85 -0.62 -9.85 2.95
N HIS A 86 -0.55 -8.78 2.15
CA HIS A 86 -0.25 -7.44 2.66
C HIS A 86 -0.73 -6.42 1.63
N VAL A 87 -0.96 -5.19 2.06
CA VAL A 87 -1.30 -4.10 1.15
C VAL A 87 -0.49 -2.87 1.55
N ALA A 88 -0.03 -2.11 0.56
CA ALA A 88 0.74 -0.89 0.75
C ALA A 88 0.27 0.18 -0.23
N PHE A 89 0.71 1.40 -0.02
CA PHE A 89 0.34 2.54 -0.87
C PHE A 89 1.53 2.92 -1.76
N VAL A 90 1.28 3.10 -3.06
CA VAL A 90 2.33 3.51 -4.00
C VAL A 90 2.47 5.03 -3.95
N GLU A 91 3.58 5.48 -3.35
CA GLU A 91 3.85 6.91 -3.20
C GLU A 91 4.48 7.51 -4.46
N ASP A 92 5.36 6.77 -5.12
CA ASP A 92 6.11 7.29 -6.27
C ASP A 92 6.41 6.16 -7.26
N VAL A 93 6.42 6.52 -8.54
CA VAL A 93 6.82 5.62 -9.62
C VAL A 93 7.83 6.38 -10.47
N LYS A 94 9.06 5.84 -10.59
CA LYS A 94 10.10 6.46 -11.40
C LYS A 94 9.95 6.06 -12.86
N ASP A 95 10.62 6.82 -13.73
CA ASP A 95 10.55 6.59 -15.18
C ASP A 95 10.99 5.18 -15.59
N ASP A 96 11.89 4.57 -14.84
CA ASP A 96 12.34 3.20 -15.10
C ASP A 96 11.38 2.14 -14.61
N GLY A 97 10.31 2.52 -13.89
CA GLY A 97 9.32 1.60 -13.35
C GLY A 97 9.58 1.16 -11.91
N SER A 98 10.66 1.61 -11.28
CA SER A 98 10.90 1.35 -9.86
C SER A 98 9.92 2.17 -9.02
N ILE A 99 9.58 1.69 -7.81
CA ILE A 99 8.55 2.30 -6.99
C ILE A 99 9.01 2.51 -5.56
N LEU A 100 8.40 3.52 -4.94
CA LEU A 100 8.44 3.75 -3.50
C LEU A 100 7.04 3.44 -2.96
N ILE A 101 6.96 2.61 -1.95
CA ILE A 101 5.70 2.37 -1.23
C ILE A 101 5.83 2.85 0.21
N SER A 102 4.68 3.19 0.79
CA SER A 102 4.54 3.39 2.23
C SER A 102 3.60 2.32 2.76
N GLU A 103 3.83 1.85 3.97
CA GLU A 103 3.09 0.73 4.53
C GLU A 103 3.07 0.78 6.04
N CYS A 104 2.09 0.10 6.62
CA CYS A 104 1.92 0.03 8.05
C CYS A 104 1.85 -1.44 8.47
N ASN A 105 2.35 -1.72 9.68
CA ASN A 105 2.32 -3.07 10.25
C ASN A 105 3.01 -4.11 9.37
N PHE A 106 4.16 -3.75 8.79
CA PHE A 106 4.96 -4.70 8.02
C PHE A 106 5.83 -5.51 8.99
N VAL A 107 5.54 -6.79 9.08
CA VAL A 107 6.12 -7.68 10.10
C VAL A 107 7.65 -7.72 10.06
N GLN A 108 8.25 -7.65 8.87
CA GLN A 108 9.71 -7.70 8.73
C GLN A 108 10.41 -6.47 9.28
N SER A 109 9.71 -5.36 9.42
CA SER A 109 10.28 -4.18 10.07
C SER A 109 10.42 -4.39 11.59
N GLY A 110 9.72 -5.38 12.13
CA GLY A 110 9.75 -5.71 13.55
C GLY A 110 8.93 -4.79 14.43
N GLN A 111 8.19 -3.88 13.83
CA GLN A 111 7.49 -2.83 14.58
C GLN A 111 6.02 -3.12 14.82
N GLY A 112 5.34 -3.65 13.82
CA GLY A 112 3.94 -4.02 13.97
C GLY A 112 2.96 -2.86 13.90
N THR A 113 1.90 -2.99 14.66
CA THR A 113 0.71 -2.15 14.60
C THR A 113 1.01 -0.66 14.73
N GLY A 114 0.51 0.12 13.77
CA GLY A 114 0.58 1.59 13.81
C GLY A 114 1.90 2.18 13.31
N ILE A 115 2.91 1.36 13.08
CA ILE A 115 4.22 1.83 12.61
C ILE A 115 4.25 1.86 11.09
N THR A 116 4.65 3.00 10.53
CA THR A 116 4.68 3.25 9.09
C THR A 116 6.12 3.30 8.60
N ASP A 117 6.39 2.59 7.50
CA ASP A 117 7.71 2.52 6.88
C ASP A 117 7.62 2.70 5.37
N TYR A 118 8.78 2.90 4.73
CA TYR A 118 8.93 2.91 3.28
C TYR A 118 9.68 1.66 2.83
N ARG A 119 9.35 1.19 1.61
CA ARG A 119 10.19 0.24 0.89
C ARG A 119 10.29 0.66 -0.58
N ILE A 120 11.39 0.25 -1.19
CA ILE A 120 11.67 0.47 -2.61
C ILE A 120 11.67 -0.89 -3.31
N PHE A 121 11.09 -0.95 -4.50
CA PHE A 121 11.18 -2.12 -5.36
C PHE A 121 11.73 -1.71 -6.71
N SER A 122 12.59 -2.56 -7.29
CA SER A 122 13.09 -2.37 -8.63
C SER A 122 11.96 -2.47 -9.65
N ALA A 123 12.19 -1.97 -10.86
CA ALA A 123 11.23 -2.10 -11.95
C ALA A 123 10.90 -3.57 -12.23
N GLU A 124 11.90 -4.44 -12.16
CA GLU A 124 11.70 -5.88 -12.37
C GLU A 124 10.77 -6.50 -11.32
N GLU A 125 10.98 -6.15 -10.06
CA GLU A 125 10.12 -6.61 -8.97
C GLU A 125 8.71 -6.03 -9.10
N ALA A 126 8.63 -4.72 -9.35
CA ALA A 126 7.39 -3.97 -9.34
C ALA A 126 6.36 -4.45 -10.36
N ARG A 127 6.82 -4.93 -11.51
CA ARG A 127 5.91 -5.41 -12.58
C ARG A 127 5.23 -6.74 -12.26
N ASN A 128 5.61 -7.39 -11.16
CA ASN A 128 4.99 -8.64 -10.74
C ASN A 128 3.87 -8.46 -9.72
N PHE A 129 3.65 -7.22 -9.27
CA PHE A 129 2.66 -6.93 -8.24
C PHE A 129 1.31 -6.56 -8.85
N TYR A 130 0.27 -6.62 -8.03
CA TYR A 130 -1.07 -6.16 -8.39
C TYR A 130 -1.31 -4.76 -7.84
N TYR A 131 -1.61 -3.82 -8.72
CA TYR A 131 -1.94 -2.44 -8.36
C TYR A 131 -3.43 -2.25 -8.51
N VAL A 132 -4.09 -1.89 -7.42
CA VAL A 132 -5.54 -1.72 -7.35
C VAL A 132 -5.85 -0.24 -7.41
N ILE A 133 -6.59 0.16 -8.44
CA ILE A 133 -6.92 1.56 -8.69
C ILE A 133 -8.18 1.90 -7.91
N GLY A 134 -8.07 2.82 -6.97
CA GLY A 134 -9.22 3.28 -6.19
C GLY A 134 -10.12 4.23 -6.94
N LYS A 135 -11.24 4.55 -6.37
CA LYS A 135 -12.27 5.42 -6.96
C LYS A 135 -12.25 6.82 -6.32
#